data_756693c40b047da5cba2703a4bd65961
#
_entry.id   756693c40b047da5cba2703a4bd65961
#
_cell.length_a   1.000
_cell.length_b   1.000
_cell.length_c   1.000
_cell.angle_alpha   90.00
_cell.angle_beta   90.00
_cell.angle_gamma   90.00
#
_symmetry.space_group_name_H-M   'P 1'
#
loop_
_entity.id
_entity.type
_entity.pdbx_description
1 polymer ?
#
loop_
_entity_poly.entity_id
_entity_poly.type
_entity_poly.pdbx_seq_one_letter_code
_entity_poly.pdbx_strand_id
1 'polypeptide(L)'
;MYEEKLYRTSVQEVDDIEYWKQIKRGERAGLEALYLKYTQELFRLGMSIKSDRSLVKDCIQEVFFKIWEYRNTVKTTDNVKLYLFKCLSNKIHKEVGKEKKRYVFFNLELEDRLYSETEADKDINNVKESKNLALMKSIKALSSRQREVIHLLYYENHSYEDTSIIMGINVQSVYTLAWKAIANLKKSLNIVAWVSLIYLPYFLSI
;
A
#
# COMPACT_ATOMS: atom_id res chain seq x y z
N MET A 1 -23.78 13.29 -6.45
CA MET A 1 -22.71 12.24 -6.37
C MET A 1 -21.32 12.83 -6.18
N TYR A 2 -20.89 13.89 -6.89
CA TYR A 2 -19.56 14.53 -6.71
C TYR A 2 -19.51 15.39 -5.42
N GLU A 3 -20.56 16.16 -5.16
CA GLU A 3 -20.68 17.00 -3.94
C GLU A 3 -20.84 16.18 -2.66
N GLU A 4 -21.53 15.05 -2.73
CA GLU A 4 -21.71 14.14 -1.59
C GLU A 4 -20.39 13.46 -1.20
N LYS A 5 -19.51 13.20 -2.17
CA LYS A 5 -18.17 12.65 -1.95
C LYS A 5 -17.26 13.71 -1.31
N LEU A 6 -17.33 14.96 -1.76
CA LEU A 6 -16.59 16.09 -1.17
C LEU A 6 -17.04 16.38 0.27
N TYR A 7 -18.35 16.35 0.53
CA TYR A 7 -18.89 16.55 1.88
C TYR A 7 -18.46 15.44 2.85
N ARG A 8 -18.53 14.17 2.43
CA ARG A 8 -18.04 13.03 3.25
C ARG A 8 -16.54 13.11 3.52
N THR A 9 -15.74 13.51 2.55
CA THR A 9 -14.29 13.68 2.74
C THR A 9 -13.99 14.78 3.73
N SER A 10 -14.66 15.93 3.64
CA SER A 10 -14.44 17.07 4.56
C SER A 10 -14.86 16.77 5.99
N VAL A 11 -15.98 16.07 6.20
CA VAL A 11 -16.43 15.64 7.54
C VAL A 11 -15.47 14.62 8.15
N GLN A 12 -14.97 13.67 7.35
CA GLN A 12 -14.00 12.69 7.82
C GLN A 12 -12.65 13.30 8.22
N GLU A 13 -12.21 14.33 7.52
CA GLU A 13 -10.97 15.03 7.82
C GLU A 13 -11.06 15.84 9.11
N VAL A 14 -12.21 16.46 9.38
CA VAL A 14 -12.44 17.21 10.63
C VAL A 14 -12.37 16.28 11.84
N ASP A 15 -12.99 15.09 11.76
CA ASP A 15 -12.91 14.09 12.83
C ASP A 15 -11.47 13.62 13.07
N ASP A 16 -10.69 13.38 12.03
CA ASP A 16 -9.32 12.91 12.14
C ASP A 16 -8.39 13.93 12.80
N ILE A 17 -8.56 15.21 12.49
CA ILE A 17 -7.82 16.29 13.13
C ILE A 17 -8.16 16.37 14.62
N GLU A 18 -9.43 16.16 14.99
CA GLU A 18 -9.82 16.17 16.40
C GLU A 18 -9.25 14.94 17.15
N TYR A 19 -9.30 13.74 16.56
CA TYR A 19 -8.65 12.54 17.11
C TYR A 19 -7.14 12.74 17.27
N TRP A 20 -6.49 13.41 16.29
CA TRP A 20 -5.07 13.75 16.39
C TRP A 20 -4.77 14.70 17.55
N LYS A 21 -5.63 15.71 17.77
CA LYS A 21 -5.51 16.62 18.92
C LYS A 21 -5.72 15.88 20.24
N GLN A 22 -6.68 14.95 20.31
CA GLN A 22 -6.88 14.10 21.49
C GLN A 22 -5.61 13.30 21.82
N ILE A 23 -4.97 12.67 20.81
CA ILE A 23 -3.69 11.99 21.02
C ILE A 23 -2.65 12.92 21.62
N LYS A 24 -2.53 14.14 21.10
CA LYS A 24 -1.57 15.15 21.62
C LYS A 24 -1.87 15.58 23.05
N ARG A 25 -3.12 15.54 23.48
CA ARG A 25 -3.53 15.77 24.88
C ARG A 25 -3.33 14.55 25.78
N GLY A 26 -2.92 13.40 25.22
CA GLY A 26 -2.76 12.13 25.95
C GLY A 26 -4.06 11.37 26.16
N GLU A 27 -5.10 11.68 25.39
CA GLU A 27 -6.38 10.98 25.40
C GLU A 27 -6.33 9.74 24.51
N ARG A 28 -6.44 8.55 25.10
CA ARG A 28 -6.36 7.26 24.37
C ARG A 28 -7.48 7.08 23.34
N ALA A 29 -8.64 7.69 23.58
CA ALA A 29 -9.80 7.59 22.70
C ALA A 29 -9.48 8.03 21.25
N GLY A 30 -8.68 9.10 21.07
CA GLY A 30 -8.26 9.53 19.74
C GLY A 30 -7.38 8.51 19.02
N LEU A 31 -6.46 7.84 19.74
CA LEU A 31 -5.61 6.79 19.17
C LEU A 31 -6.45 5.57 18.75
N GLU A 32 -7.37 5.15 19.61
CA GLU A 32 -8.27 4.02 19.36
C GLU A 32 -9.17 4.29 18.16
N ALA A 33 -9.74 5.48 18.06
CA ALA A 33 -10.57 5.89 16.93
C ALA A 33 -9.81 5.83 15.59
N LEU A 34 -8.60 6.39 15.52
CA LEU A 34 -7.76 6.33 14.32
C LEU A 34 -7.29 4.89 14.01
N TYR A 35 -6.97 4.11 15.04
CA TYR A 35 -6.61 2.71 14.86
C TYR A 35 -7.75 1.91 14.21
N LEU A 36 -8.97 1.99 14.78
CA LEU A 36 -10.14 1.29 14.24
C LEU A 36 -10.48 1.76 12.83
N LYS A 37 -10.39 3.07 12.58
CA LYS A 37 -10.70 3.65 11.28
C LYS A 37 -9.75 3.21 10.19
N TYR A 38 -8.43 3.22 10.44
CA TYR A 38 -7.41 3.08 9.40
C TYR A 38 -6.72 1.72 9.32
N THR A 39 -6.84 0.85 10.33
CA THR A 39 -6.11 -0.44 10.35
C THR A 39 -6.33 -1.26 9.08
N GLN A 40 -7.57 -1.33 8.58
CA GLN A 40 -7.88 -2.14 7.40
C GLN A 40 -7.25 -1.57 6.11
N GLU A 41 -7.29 -0.24 5.93
CA GLU A 41 -6.68 0.42 4.77
C GLU A 41 -5.15 0.29 4.81
N LEU A 42 -4.56 0.53 5.98
CA LEU A 42 -3.13 0.34 6.22
C LEU A 42 -2.69 -1.11 5.98
N PHE A 43 -3.51 -2.08 6.40
CA PHE A 43 -3.21 -3.50 6.15
C PHE A 43 -3.19 -3.81 4.64
N ARG A 44 -4.16 -3.30 3.87
CA ARG A 44 -4.18 -3.47 2.40
C ARG A 44 -2.95 -2.84 1.75
N LEU A 45 -2.59 -1.60 2.14
CA LEU A 45 -1.37 -0.96 1.68
C LEU A 45 -0.15 -1.80 2.02
N GLY A 46 -0.01 -2.24 3.26
CA GLY A 46 1.11 -3.06 3.70
C GLY A 46 1.26 -4.35 2.88
N MET A 47 0.15 -5.05 2.65
CA MET A 47 0.11 -6.27 1.82
C MET A 47 0.47 -6.02 0.35
N SER A 48 0.22 -4.82 -0.18
CA SER A 48 0.67 -4.45 -1.53
C SER A 48 2.20 -4.30 -1.61
N ILE A 49 2.86 -3.87 -0.54
CA ILE A 49 4.31 -3.70 -0.46
C ILE A 49 5.00 -5.04 -0.19
N LYS A 50 4.56 -5.75 0.84
CA LYS A 50 5.13 -7.05 1.27
C LYS A 50 3.99 -8.01 1.61
N SER A 51 3.94 -9.16 0.91
CA SER A 51 2.92 -10.19 1.12
C SER A 51 3.24 -11.05 2.37
N ASP A 52 3.43 -10.40 3.51
CA ASP A 52 3.69 -11.01 4.81
C ASP A 52 2.75 -10.40 5.86
N ARG A 53 1.73 -11.19 6.24
CA ARG A 53 0.65 -10.73 7.15
C ARG A 53 1.17 -10.39 8.54
N SER A 54 2.14 -11.15 9.05
CA SER A 54 2.71 -10.93 10.39
C SER A 54 3.50 -9.63 10.41
N LEU A 55 4.46 -9.49 9.50
CA LEU A 55 5.28 -8.30 9.38
C LEU A 55 4.42 -7.04 9.19
N VAL A 56 3.38 -7.10 8.35
CA VAL A 56 2.49 -5.95 8.12
C VAL A 56 1.73 -5.56 9.38
N LYS A 57 1.18 -6.54 10.13
CA LYS A 57 0.49 -6.27 11.40
C LYS A 57 1.42 -5.65 12.43
N ASP A 58 2.62 -6.20 12.57
CA ASP A 58 3.63 -5.69 13.51
C ASP A 58 4.05 -4.26 13.14
N CYS A 59 4.22 -3.96 11.84
CA CYS A 59 4.51 -2.61 11.38
C CYS A 59 3.37 -1.63 11.70
N ILE A 60 2.11 -2.02 11.54
CA ILE A 60 0.96 -1.18 11.89
C ILE A 60 0.95 -0.89 13.39
N GLN A 61 1.08 -1.91 14.22
CA GLN A 61 1.11 -1.74 15.67
C GLN A 61 2.26 -0.82 16.10
N GLU A 62 3.45 -1.00 15.53
CA GLU A 62 4.60 -0.15 15.85
C GLU A 62 4.40 1.31 15.41
N VAL A 63 3.73 1.55 14.27
CA VAL A 63 3.38 2.93 13.84
C VAL A 63 2.50 3.60 14.88
N PHE A 64 1.41 2.95 15.31
CA PHE A 64 0.49 3.52 16.31
C PHE A 64 1.14 3.66 17.68
N PHE A 65 1.97 2.67 18.08
CA PHE A 65 2.74 2.73 19.30
C PHE A 65 3.67 3.95 19.33
N LYS A 66 4.39 4.19 18.23
CA LYS A 66 5.29 5.35 18.12
C LYS A 66 4.55 6.68 18.10
N ILE A 67 3.39 6.76 17.46
CA ILE A 67 2.55 7.96 17.51
C ILE A 67 2.18 8.26 18.97
N TRP A 68 1.82 7.25 19.75
CA TRP A 68 1.50 7.42 21.15
C TRP A 68 2.72 7.78 22.02
N GLU A 69 3.83 7.10 21.79
CA GLU A 69 5.10 7.34 22.51
C GLU A 69 5.58 8.77 22.31
N TYR A 70 5.56 9.25 21.06
CA TYR A 70 6.04 10.58 20.68
C TYR A 70 4.93 11.64 20.57
N ARG A 71 3.75 11.42 21.15
CA ARG A 71 2.58 12.30 21.02
C ARG A 71 2.84 13.78 21.36
N ASN A 72 3.75 14.04 22.30
CA ASN A 72 4.09 15.39 22.72
C ASN A 72 4.97 16.13 21.67
N THR A 73 5.72 15.39 20.88
CA THR A 73 6.69 15.93 19.90
C THR A 73 6.25 15.71 18.44
N VAL A 74 5.25 14.85 18.21
CA VAL A 74 4.73 14.61 16.86
C VAL A 74 4.14 15.90 16.29
N LYS A 75 4.50 16.20 15.04
CA LYS A 75 4.01 17.40 14.36
C LYS A 75 2.48 17.32 14.17
N THR A 76 1.85 18.47 14.24
CA THR A 76 0.46 18.60 13.81
C THR A 76 0.40 18.36 12.31
N THR A 77 -0.62 17.64 11.86
CA THR A 77 -0.85 17.34 10.43
C THR A 77 -2.28 17.72 10.07
N ASP A 78 -2.45 18.27 8.90
CA ASP A 78 -3.76 18.60 8.34
C ASP A 78 -4.37 17.38 7.60
N ASN A 79 -3.54 16.35 7.32
CA ASN A 79 -3.96 15.11 6.69
C ASN A 79 -3.41 13.91 7.46
N VAL A 80 -4.19 13.41 8.41
CA VAL A 80 -3.84 12.28 9.28
C VAL A 80 -3.70 10.99 8.46
N LYS A 81 -4.59 10.76 7.49
CA LYS A 81 -4.53 9.59 6.62
C LYS A 81 -3.20 9.54 5.88
N LEU A 82 -2.82 10.63 5.22
CA LEU A 82 -1.56 10.73 4.47
C LEU A 82 -0.35 10.47 5.38
N TYR A 83 -0.38 11.02 6.59
CA TYR A 83 0.69 10.81 7.57
C TYR A 83 0.82 9.33 7.96
N LEU A 84 -0.29 8.65 8.28
CA LEU A 84 -0.30 7.24 8.66
C LEU A 84 0.22 6.34 7.52
N PHE A 85 -0.24 6.59 6.30
CA PHE A 85 0.19 5.86 5.10
C PHE A 85 1.69 6.01 4.86
N LYS A 86 2.22 7.24 4.96
CA LYS A 86 3.66 7.52 4.85
C LYS A 86 4.46 6.80 5.93
N CYS A 87 4.00 6.85 7.19
CA CYS A 87 4.69 6.18 8.30
C CYS A 87 4.76 4.67 8.07
N LEU A 88 3.66 4.04 7.64
CA LEU A 88 3.61 2.60 7.38
C LEU A 88 4.47 2.20 6.18
N SER A 89 4.38 2.92 5.05
CA SER A 89 5.20 2.65 3.87
C SER A 89 6.69 2.68 4.22
N ASN A 90 7.14 3.74 4.88
CA ASN A 90 8.52 3.88 5.34
C ASN A 90 8.94 2.76 6.31
N LYS A 91 8.04 2.40 7.25
CA LYS A 91 8.33 1.32 8.22
C LYS A 91 8.53 0.00 7.53
N ILE A 92 7.62 -0.41 6.64
CA ILE A 92 7.72 -1.69 5.92
C ILE A 92 8.97 -1.73 5.05
N HIS A 93 9.26 -0.67 4.27
CA HIS A 93 10.48 -0.64 3.46
C HIS A 93 11.76 -0.74 4.29
N LYS A 94 11.78 -0.13 5.48
CA LYS A 94 12.90 -0.25 6.42
C LYS A 94 13.07 -1.68 6.90
N GLU A 95 12.00 -2.38 7.28
CA GLU A 95 12.07 -3.77 7.75
C GLU A 95 12.49 -4.73 6.62
N VAL A 96 11.90 -4.59 5.42
CA VAL A 96 12.30 -5.36 4.24
C VAL A 96 13.78 -5.12 3.89
N GLY A 97 14.26 -3.87 4.02
CA GLY A 97 15.68 -3.55 3.82
C GLY A 97 16.60 -4.22 4.85
N LYS A 98 16.17 -4.31 6.11
CA LYS A 98 16.91 -5.03 7.16
C LYS A 98 16.94 -6.54 6.90
N GLU A 99 15.81 -7.14 6.49
CA GLU A 99 15.75 -8.55 6.12
C GLU A 99 16.73 -8.89 4.99
N LYS A 100 16.75 -8.08 3.93
CA LYS A 100 17.67 -8.26 2.81
C LYS A 100 19.15 -8.18 3.24
N LYS A 101 19.49 -7.19 4.09
CA LYS A 101 20.87 -7.06 4.60
C LYS A 101 21.25 -8.26 5.46
N ARG A 102 20.34 -8.74 6.32
CA ARG A 102 20.56 -9.92 7.16
C ARG A 102 20.73 -11.17 6.34
N TYR A 103 19.91 -11.35 5.28
CA TYR A 103 20.00 -12.47 4.35
C TYR A 103 21.35 -12.45 3.58
N VAL A 104 21.75 -11.29 3.08
CA VAL A 104 23.05 -11.15 2.38
C VAL A 104 24.22 -11.43 3.34
N PHE A 105 24.18 -10.90 4.56
CA PHE A 105 25.21 -11.15 5.57
C PHE A 105 25.29 -12.64 5.94
N PHE A 106 24.15 -13.28 6.17
CA PHE A 106 24.06 -14.70 6.49
C PHE A 106 24.53 -15.58 5.32
N ASN A 107 24.22 -15.22 4.08
CA ASN A 107 24.69 -15.96 2.90
C ASN A 107 26.18 -15.74 2.63
N LEU A 108 26.72 -14.56 2.94
CA LEU A 108 28.18 -14.34 2.87
C LEU A 108 28.94 -15.21 3.90
N GLU A 109 28.31 -15.49 5.06
CA GLU A 109 28.85 -16.46 6.04
C GLU A 109 28.60 -17.92 5.63
N LEU A 110 27.60 -18.17 4.74
CA LEU A 110 27.22 -19.52 4.27
C LEU A 110 27.74 -19.85 2.89
N GLU A 111 28.34 -18.91 2.13
CA GLU A 111 28.96 -19.23 0.85
C GLU A 111 30.11 -20.25 0.94
N ASP A 112 30.49 -20.61 2.18
CA ASP A 112 31.32 -21.78 2.44
C ASP A 112 30.51 -23.11 2.57
N ARG A 113 29.15 -23.09 2.50
CA ARG A 113 28.31 -24.30 2.57
C ARG A 113 26.93 -24.12 1.91
N LEU A 114 26.81 -24.67 0.69
CA LEU A 114 25.60 -25.27 0.09
C LEU A 114 24.49 -24.38 -0.44
N TYR A 115 24.28 -24.49 -1.73
CA TYR A 115 23.04 -24.26 -2.49
C TYR A 115 21.82 -24.86 -1.80
N SER A 116 20.77 -24.09 -1.57
CA SER A 116 19.42 -24.59 -1.31
C SER A 116 18.37 -23.66 -1.91
N GLU A 117 17.45 -24.30 -2.59
CA GLU A 117 16.37 -23.79 -3.40
C GLU A 117 15.34 -23.01 -2.56
N THR A 118 14.89 -21.87 -3.08
CA THR A 118 13.73 -21.14 -2.54
C THR A 118 12.45 -21.76 -3.06
N GLU A 119 11.72 -22.42 -2.18
CA GLU A 119 10.36 -22.88 -2.45
C GLU A 119 9.39 -21.70 -2.63
N ALA A 120 8.76 -21.65 -3.78
CA ALA A 120 7.62 -20.78 -4.05
C ALA A 120 6.35 -21.47 -3.51
N ASP A 121 5.65 -20.79 -2.60
CA ASP A 121 4.33 -21.20 -2.13
C ASP A 121 3.36 -21.34 -3.31
N LYS A 122 3.02 -22.59 -3.59
CA LYS A 122 1.92 -23.00 -4.47
C LYS A 122 0.67 -23.21 -3.63
N ASP A 123 -0.22 -22.26 -3.63
CA ASP A 123 -1.63 -22.54 -3.33
C ASP A 123 -2.44 -22.45 -4.62
N ILE A 124 -2.80 -23.65 -5.09
CA ILE A 124 -3.72 -23.88 -6.21
C ILE A 124 -5.01 -24.41 -5.60
N ASN A 125 -6.13 -23.71 -5.80
CA ASN A 125 -7.43 -24.29 -6.14
C ASN A 125 -8.50 -23.22 -6.28
N ASN A 126 -9.00 -22.94 -7.48
CA ASN A 126 -10.37 -23.21 -7.93
C ASN A 126 -10.69 -22.50 -9.24
N VAL A 127 -11.12 -23.31 -10.19
CA VAL A 127 -11.47 -22.96 -11.57
C VAL A 127 -12.87 -22.37 -11.58
N LYS A 128 -12.99 -21.03 -11.50
CA LYS A 128 -14.13 -20.26 -12.04
C LYS A 128 -13.87 -18.74 -12.16
N GLU A 129 -12.63 -18.29 -12.07
CA GLU A 129 -12.26 -16.87 -12.11
C GLU A 129 -11.10 -16.58 -13.08
N SER A 130 -11.16 -17.05 -14.32
CA SER A 130 -9.99 -17.02 -15.20
C SER A 130 -9.44 -15.59 -15.48
N LYS A 131 -10.30 -14.58 -15.53
CA LYS A 131 -9.88 -13.18 -15.76
C LYS A 131 -9.34 -12.49 -14.50
N ASN A 132 -10.00 -12.70 -13.36
CA ASN A 132 -9.54 -12.15 -12.07
C ASN A 132 -8.25 -12.83 -11.61
N LEU A 133 -8.10 -14.12 -11.84
CA LEU A 133 -6.88 -14.89 -11.56
C LEU A 133 -5.68 -14.38 -12.39
N ALA A 134 -5.89 -14.11 -13.69
CA ALA A 134 -4.84 -13.56 -14.54
C ALA A 134 -4.39 -12.17 -14.07
N LEU A 135 -5.34 -11.29 -13.72
CA LEU A 135 -5.05 -9.97 -13.16
C LEU A 135 -4.30 -10.07 -11.84
N MET A 136 -4.76 -10.94 -10.93
CA MET A 136 -4.10 -11.16 -9.63
C MET A 136 -2.67 -11.68 -9.78
N LYS A 137 -2.45 -12.63 -10.70
CA LYS A 137 -1.09 -13.11 -11.04
C LYS A 137 -0.23 -12.00 -11.60
N SER A 138 -0.78 -11.18 -12.50
CA SER A 138 -0.06 -10.04 -13.10
C SER A 138 0.33 -8.98 -12.05
N ILE A 139 -0.57 -8.69 -11.10
CA ILE A 139 -0.28 -7.78 -10.00
C ILE A 139 0.79 -8.37 -9.07
N LYS A 140 0.74 -9.67 -8.76
CA LYS A 140 1.78 -10.34 -7.96
C LYS A 140 3.15 -10.32 -8.64
N ALA A 141 3.21 -10.35 -9.97
CA ALA A 141 4.46 -10.28 -10.74
C ALA A 141 5.09 -8.87 -10.77
N LEU A 142 4.37 -7.83 -10.39
CA LEU A 142 4.93 -6.49 -10.26
C LEU A 142 5.95 -6.43 -9.12
N SER A 143 6.96 -5.54 -9.25
CA SER A 143 7.83 -5.23 -8.11
C SER A 143 7.04 -4.60 -6.95
N SER A 144 7.56 -4.68 -5.72
CA SER A 144 6.88 -4.09 -4.54
C SER A 144 6.55 -2.61 -4.73
N ARG A 145 7.47 -1.82 -5.32
CA ARG A 145 7.25 -0.41 -5.61
C ARG A 145 6.18 -0.18 -6.68
N GLN A 146 6.10 -1.05 -7.69
CA GLN A 146 5.05 -0.99 -8.70
C GLN A 146 3.68 -1.37 -8.13
N ARG A 147 3.60 -2.37 -7.24
CA ARG A 147 2.35 -2.70 -6.55
C ARG A 147 1.89 -1.57 -5.64
N GLU A 148 2.81 -0.97 -4.88
CA GLU A 148 2.54 0.15 -4.00
C GLU A 148 1.95 1.35 -4.76
N VAL A 149 2.57 1.77 -5.86
CA VAL A 149 2.07 2.91 -6.64
C VAL A 149 0.71 2.64 -7.26
N ILE A 150 0.46 1.42 -7.77
CA ILE A 150 -0.86 1.04 -8.30
C ILE A 150 -1.91 1.03 -7.18
N HIS A 151 -1.57 0.51 -6.00
CA HIS A 151 -2.48 0.50 -4.87
C HIS A 151 -2.87 1.93 -4.44
N LEU A 152 -1.89 2.81 -4.28
CA LEU A 152 -2.12 4.19 -3.85
C LEU A 152 -2.96 4.98 -4.87
N LEU A 153 -2.61 4.93 -6.15
CA LEU A 153 -3.29 5.73 -7.18
C LEU A 153 -4.68 5.20 -7.54
N TYR A 154 -4.83 3.87 -7.68
CA TYR A 154 -6.04 3.28 -8.27
C TYR A 154 -6.96 2.59 -7.26
N TYR A 155 -6.46 2.18 -6.12
CA TYR A 155 -7.27 1.57 -5.08
C TYR A 155 -7.65 2.57 -3.98
N GLU A 156 -6.68 3.33 -3.48
CA GLU A 156 -6.89 4.35 -2.44
C GLU A 156 -7.25 5.73 -3.02
N ASN A 157 -7.16 5.91 -4.36
CA ASN A 157 -7.45 7.16 -5.07
C ASN A 157 -6.65 8.38 -4.59
N HIS A 158 -5.40 8.17 -4.19
CA HIS A 158 -4.48 9.27 -3.89
C HIS A 158 -4.06 10.03 -5.15
N SER A 159 -3.77 11.32 -5.01
CA SER A 159 -3.13 12.11 -6.06
C SER A 159 -1.69 11.64 -6.31
N TYR A 160 -1.09 12.05 -7.42
CA TYR A 160 0.33 11.80 -7.70
C TYR A 160 1.23 12.48 -6.67
N GLU A 161 0.83 13.67 -6.21
CA GLU A 161 1.49 14.45 -5.17
C GLU A 161 1.46 13.72 -3.83
N ASP A 162 0.28 13.28 -3.37
CA ASP A 162 0.14 12.50 -2.13
C ASP A 162 0.92 11.19 -2.20
N THR A 163 0.83 10.50 -3.33
CA THR A 163 1.58 9.26 -3.57
C THR A 163 3.09 9.51 -3.49
N SER A 164 3.58 10.65 -4.00
CA SER A 164 4.98 11.04 -3.90
C SER A 164 5.43 11.23 -2.44
N ILE A 165 4.57 11.86 -1.63
CA ILE A 165 4.79 12.08 -0.20
C ILE A 165 4.80 10.76 0.56
N ILE A 166 3.84 9.87 0.29
CA ILE A 166 3.75 8.54 0.93
C ILE A 166 4.98 7.69 0.60
N MET A 167 5.33 7.60 -0.67
CA MET A 167 6.44 6.77 -1.16
C MET A 167 7.82 7.38 -0.91
N GLY A 168 7.92 8.67 -0.54
CA GLY A 168 9.17 9.39 -0.32
C GLY A 168 10.01 9.53 -1.58
N ILE A 169 9.37 9.74 -2.73
CA ILE A 169 10.00 9.95 -4.05
C ILE A 169 9.42 11.20 -4.71
N ASN A 170 10.09 11.73 -5.74
CA ASN A 170 9.53 12.88 -6.46
C ASN A 170 8.34 12.47 -7.35
N VAL A 171 7.47 13.43 -7.68
CA VAL A 171 6.24 13.21 -8.46
C VAL A 171 6.54 12.61 -9.83
N GLN A 172 7.61 13.05 -10.52
CA GLN A 172 8.01 12.50 -11.81
C GLN A 172 8.38 11.01 -11.73
N SER A 173 8.98 10.59 -10.61
CA SER A 173 9.26 9.18 -10.35
C SER A 173 7.97 8.37 -10.15
N VAL A 174 6.93 8.96 -9.52
CA VAL A 174 5.62 8.33 -9.39
C VAL A 174 5.00 8.09 -10.77
N TYR A 175 4.99 9.11 -11.65
CA TYR A 175 4.51 8.96 -13.04
C TYR A 175 5.23 7.84 -13.78
N THR A 176 6.56 7.85 -13.72
CA THR A 176 7.39 6.83 -14.39
C THR A 176 7.10 5.42 -13.85
N LEU A 177 6.95 5.30 -12.55
CA LEU A 177 6.69 4.02 -11.88
C LEU A 177 5.30 3.49 -12.22
N ALA A 178 4.28 4.35 -12.20
CA ALA A 178 2.91 4.02 -12.57
C ALA A 178 2.82 3.58 -14.04
N TRP A 179 3.47 4.34 -14.95
CA TRP A 179 3.53 3.99 -16.36
C TRP A 179 4.16 2.60 -16.59
N LYS A 180 5.32 2.34 -15.95
CA LYS A 180 5.99 1.03 -16.05
C LYS A 180 5.12 -0.09 -15.47
N ALA A 181 4.43 0.14 -14.36
CA ALA A 181 3.54 -0.84 -13.76
C ALA A 181 2.37 -1.19 -14.69
N ILE A 182 1.71 -0.18 -15.26
CA ILE A 182 0.61 -0.37 -16.21
C ILE A 182 1.11 -1.09 -17.48
N ALA A 183 2.28 -0.72 -18.02
CA ALA A 183 2.87 -1.40 -19.18
C ALA A 183 3.12 -2.89 -18.89
N ASN A 184 3.64 -3.23 -17.71
CA ASN A 184 3.86 -4.61 -17.29
C ASN A 184 2.53 -5.38 -17.14
N LEU A 185 1.50 -4.76 -16.56
CA LEU A 185 0.16 -5.36 -16.48
C LEU A 185 -0.45 -5.62 -17.86
N LYS A 186 -0.37 -4.65 -18.77
CA LYS A 186 -0.84 -4.80 -20.16
C LYS A 186 -0.12 -5.93 -20.90
N LYS A 187 1.18 -6.07 -20.70
CA LYS A 187 1.97 -7.16 -21.31
C LYS A 187 1.57 -8.54 -20.79
N SER A 188 1.23 -8.65 -19.50
CA SER A 188 0.82 -9.91 -18.87
C SER A 188 -0.60 -10.31 -19.21
N LEU A 189 -1.48 -9.33 -19.41
CA LEU A 189 -2.88 -9.52 -19.76
C LEU A 189 -2.99 -9.35 -21.27
N ASN A 190 -3.07 -10.45 -22.04
CA ASN A 190 -3.17 -10.42 -23.49
C ASN A 190 -4.06 -9.27 -23.98
N ILE A 191 -3.52 -8.40 -24.83
CA ILE A 191 -4.10 -7.12 -25.30
C ILE A 191 -5.56 -7.23 -25.79
N VAL A 192 -5.97 -8.38 -26.31
CA VAL A 192 -7.32 -8.65 -26.83
C VAL A 192 -8.41 -8.51 -25.75
N ALA A 193 -8.11 -8.84 -24.50
CA ALA A 193 -9.08 -8.72 -23.38
C ALA A 193 -9.28 -7.25 -22.96
N TRP A 194 -8.30 -6.37 -23.13
CA TRP A 194 -8.38 -4.95 -22.79
C TRP A 194 -9.17 -4.13 -23.81
N VAL A 195 -9.01 -4.43 -25.09
CA VAL A 195 -9.77 -3.77 -26.16
C VAL A 195 -11.26 -4.05 -26.00
N SER A 196 -11.65 -5.27 -25.67
CA SER A 196 -13.06 -5.61 -25.42
C SER A 196 -13.63 -4.91 -24.16
N LEU A 197 -12.82 -4.64 -23.14
CA LEU A 197 -13.28 -3.99 -21.90
C LEU A 197 -13.44 -2.47 -22.05
N ILE A 198 -12.65 -1.83 -22.93
CA ILE A 198 -12.71 -0.39 -23.20
C ILE A 198 -13.82 -0.07 -24.19
N TYR A 199 -14.09 -0.96 -25.15
CA TYR A 199 -15.09 -0.72 -26.21
C TYR A 199 -16.46 -1.34 -25.92
N LEU A 200 -16.60 -2.23 -24.94
CA LEU A 200 -17.89 -2.82 -24.55
C LEU A 200 -18.96 -1.77 -24.16
N PRO A 201 -18.65 -0.70 -23.38
CA PRO A 201 -19.65 0.33 -23.09
C PRO A 201 -20.05 1.14 -24.32
N TYR A 202 -19.18 1.29 -25.31
CA TYR A 202 -19.51 1.98 -26.57
C TYR A 202 -20.43 1.18 -27.48
N PHE A 203 -20.36 -0.16 -27.43
CA PHE A 203 -21.19 -1.06 -28.22
C PHE A 203 -22.58 -1.29 -27.61
N LEU A 204 -22.75 -1.05 -26.30
CA LEU A 204 -24.03 -1.15 -25.59
C LEU A 204 -24.81 0.17 -25.56
N SER A 205 -24.27 1.24 -26.13
CA SER A 205 -24.90 2.57 -26.20
C SER A 205 -25.43 2.91 -27.59
N ILE A 206 -25.46 1.95 -28.53
CA ILE A 206 -26.14 1.99 -29.82
C ILE A 206 -27.27 0.99 -29.83
#